data_6001861a01cf62ce030ea5edaf385635
#
_entry.id   6001861a01cf62ce030ea5edaf385635
#
_cell.length_a   1.000
_cell.length_b   1.000
_cell.length_c   1.000
_cell.angle_alpha   90.00
_cell.angle_beta   90.00
_cell.angle_gamma   90.00
#
_symmetry.space_group_name_H-M   'P 1'
#
loop_
_entity.id
_entity.type
_entity.pdbx_description
1 polymer ?
#
loop_
_entity_poly.entity_id
_entity_poly.type
_entity_poly.pdbx_seq_one_letter_code
_entity_poly.pdbx_strand_id
1 'polypeptide(L)'
;MKIRLVDPASEDSLLRHSRRELKNLWFAHLSLTTLAALTPQGIDVAITDENVEPVDFEEDVDLVGITGMTIHAQRAYKIAQAFRHRGIPVVMGGPHASALPEEAKAHVDAVVIGEAENVWKDLLGDVGRGGLKPFYRAKEFCSMKSAVHPRLDLLKQDAYMTTSCAQTSRGCPFKCDFCYVTQFFGNTYRFRPVDEVVEEVKCLKDDFIVFVDDNITGNPSYARELFTKLIPLKKQWAGQSSITIAKNDELLKLAAKSGCVSLFLGIESLSPENLWAAHKSFNKVNEYEDSLKKIHDYGIMVLAGLIFGFDHDDEGVFERTVRFCEKTKIEAPCSFILIPLPGTPFFDRMETEGRILHKDWSKYTGAEVVFRPKLMAEETLQNGFNWVCREIYSYRSIIKRLVHPQQRFFTRMATNLTFRKVARRKPKASLSMAARIINKLNTSFPIRERQTLIPTLHHLTLEKGQRAVRGITEALNVHITRNERLKTLFVRLEGSLDLKAAEEFINGIKEATEWVQDKLVIDFKGIQFFSRKAIHLMFVENQNKLWELRGRLRIVNLSNQIPGITDSLNRYIAEMEFLDDLNPTAQTT
;
A
#
# COMPACT_ATOMS: atom_id res chain seq x y z
N MET A 1 -6.12 -13.77 34.17
CA MET A 1 -6.81 -13.95 32.87
C MET A 1 -5.85 -13.51 31.76
N LYS A 2 -5.70 -14.36 30.76
CA LYS A 2 -4.85 -14.11 29.57
C LYS A 2 -5.71 -14.04 28.32
N ILE A 3 -5.57 -12.99 27.53
CA ILE A 3 -6.39 -12.70 26.36
C ILE A 3 -5.53 -12.62 25.10
N ARG A 4 -5.96 -13.30 24.02
CA ARG A 4 -5.40 -13.12 22.68
C ARG A 4 -6.39 -12.35 21.82
N LEU A 5 -5.95 -11.19 21.32
CA LEU A 5 -6.68 -10.42 20.31
C LEU A 5 -6.12 -10.73 18.92
N VAL A 6 -6.99 -11.09 17.97
CA VAL A 6 -6.58 -11.57 16.64
C VAL A 6 -7.17 -10.70 15.54
N ASP A 7 -6.32 -10.24 14.65
CA ASP A 7 -6.69 -9.63 13.36
C ASP A 7 -6.45 -10.66 12.25
N PRO A 8 -7.49 -11.30 11.70
CA PRO A 8 -7.34 -12.36 10.71
C PRO A 8 -6.83 -11.84 9.37
N ALA A 9 -6.00 -12.63 8.70
CA ALA A 9 -5.69 -12.40 7.30
C ALA A 9 -6.84 -12.83 6.40
N SER A 10 -7.00 -12.22 5.22
CA SER A 10 -7.92 -12.74 4.21
C SER A 10 -7.44 -14.10 3.68
N GLU A 11 -8.37 -15.01 3.37
CA GLU A 11 -8.02 -16.36 2.85
C GLU A 11 -7.25 -16.32 1.53
N ASP A 12 -7.60 -15.38 0.66
CA ASP A 12 -6.94 -15.14 -0.64
C ASP A 12 -5.68 -14.28 -0.53
N SER A 13 -5.22 -14.01 0.69
CA SER A 13 -4.04 -13.18 0.81
C SER A 13 -2.84 -13.90 0.20
N LEU A 14 -2.44 -13.45 -0.98
CA LEU A 14 -1.13 -13.72 -1.58
C LEU A 14 0.03 -13.47 -0.59
N LEU A 15 -0.32 -13.00 0.60
CA LEU A 15 0.49 -12.68 1.74
C LEU A 15 1.03 -13.91 2.44
N ARG A 16 0.36 -15.06 2.35
CA ARG A 16 0.80 -16.30 3.01
C ARG A 16 2.11 -16.85 2.44
N HIS A 17 2.50 -16.47 1.22
CA HIS A 17 3.64 -17.09 0.52
C HIS A 17 4.92 -16.25 0.47
N SER A 18 4.93 -15.02 0.99
CA SER A 18 6.12 -14.16 0.94
C SER A 18 6.36 -13.36 2.22
N ARG A 19 6.36 -14.01 3.38
CA ARG A 19 6.62 -13.37 4.70
C ARG A 19 7.86 -12.46 4.75
N ARG A 20 8.87 -12.67 3.89
CA ARG A 20 10.06 -11.83 3.79
C ARG A 20 9.90 -10.58 2.91
N GLU A 21 9.01 -10.59 1.91
CA GLU A 21 8.80 -9.45 0.99
C GLU A 21 7.80 -8.43 1.52
N LEU A 22 7.05 -8.77 2.57
CA LEU A 22 5.91 -8.00 3.09
C LEU A 22 6.23 -7.09 4.27
N LYS A 23 7.41 -7.22 4.85
CA LYS A 23 7.85 -6.38 5.99
C LYS A 23 7.63 -4.88 5.82
N ASN A 24 7.36 -4.41 4.62
CA ASN A 24 7.28 -2.99 4.29
C ASN A 24 5.91 -2.56 3.75
N LEU A 25 4.81 -3.26 4.06
CA LEU A 25 3.54 -3.02 3.36
C LEU A 25 2.36 -2.64 4.25
N TRP A 26 2.46 -2.79 5.57
CA TRP A 26 1.33 -2.54 6.47
C TRP A 26 1.59 -1.41 7.45
N PHE A 27 0.56 -0.65 7.75
CA PHE A 27 0.52 0.22 8.92
C PHE A 27 -0.37 -0.43 10.00
N ALA A 28 -0.15 -0.04 11.25
CA ALA A 28 -0.85 -0.63 12.38
C ALA A 28 -2.36 -0.34 12.36
N HIS A 29 -3.16 -1.35 12.62
CA HIS A 29 -4.59 -1.19 12.88
C HIS A 29 -4.81 -0.78 14.33
N LEU A 30 -5.65 0.23 14.56
CA LEU A 30 -5.84 0.79 15.90
C LEU A 30 -6.93 0.09 16.72
N SER A 31 -7.79 -0.72 16.11
CA SER A 31 -8.94 -1.34 16.80
C SER A 31 -8.52 -2.22 17.98
N LEU A 32 -7.67 -3.22 17.74
CA LEU A 32 -7.23 -4.14 18.79
C LEU A 32 -6.25 -3.50 19.78
N THR A 33 -5.40 -2.58 19.30
CA THR A 33 -4.48 -1.85 20.18
C THR A 33 -5.22 -0.90 21.13
N THR A 34 -6.36 -0.34 20.68
CA THR A 34 -7.27 0.43 21.53
C THR A 34 -7.95 -0.45 22.58
N LEU A 35 -8.47 -1.62 22.18
CA LEU A 35 -9.07 -2.55 23.13
C LEU A 35 -8.05 -3.05 24.17
N ALA A 36 -6.82 -3.32 23.73
CA ALA A 36 -5.74 -3.69 24.65
C ALA A 36 -5.46 -2.57 25.68
N ALA A 37 -5.52 -1.29 25.26
CA ALA A 37 -5.35 -0.16 26.17
C ALA A 37 -6.52 0.00 27.16
N LEU A 38 -7.72 -0.43 26.79
CA LEU A 38 -8.92 -0.42 27.64
C LEU A 38 -9.02 -1.64 28.55
N THR A 39 -8.17 -2.65 28.33
CA THR A 39 -8.16 -3.87 29.16
C THR A 39 -7.66 -3.54 30.58
N PRO A 40 -8.40 -3.92 31.64
CA PRO A 40 -8.04 -3.60 32.99
C PRO A 40 -6.65 -4.14 33.40
N GLN A 41 -5.97 -3.42 34.30
CA GLN A 41 -4.72 -3.88 34.90
C GLN A 41 -4.89 -5.26 35.55
N GLY A 42 -3.87 -6.12 35.45
CA GLY A 42 -3.91 -7.49 35.95
C GLY A 42 -4.46 -8.52 34.97
N ILE A 43 -4.91 -8.10 33.80
CA ILE A 43 -5.25 -8.98 32.66
C ILE A 43 -4.10 -8.92 31.66
N ASP A 44 -3.53 -10.08 31.36
CA ASP A 44 -2.49 -10.22 30.33
C ASP A 44 -3.16 -10.19 28.95
N VAL A 45 -2.76 -9.25 28.09
CA VAL A 45 -3.31 -9.09 26.74
C VAL A 45 -2.20 -9.06 25.71
N ALA A 46 -2.34 -9.85 24.66
CA ALA A 46 -1.44 -9.85 23.52
C ALA A 46 -2.24 -9.82 22.21
N ILE A 47 -1.60 -9.32 21.15
CA ILE A 47 -2.20 -9.14 19.84
C ILE A 47 -1.47 -9.99 18.80
N THR A 48 -2.21 -10.71 17.97
CA THR A 48 -1.69 -11.37 16.77
C THR A 48 -2.37 -10.76 15.54
N ASP A 49 -1.59 -10.11 14.71
CA ASP A 49 -1.99 -9.74 13.34
C ASP A 49 -1.55 -10.87 12.39
N GLU A 50 -2.51 -11.66 11.91
CA GLU A 50 -2.20 -12.81 11.03
C GLU A 50 -1.60 -12.38 9.68
N ASN A 51 -1.69 -11.12 9.31
CA ASN A 51 -1.03 -10.61 8.10
C ASN A 51 0.50 -10.58 8.26
N VAL A 52 1.02 -10.48 9.47
CA VAL A 52 2.45 -10.37 9.74
C VAL A 52 3.03 -11.58 10.48
N GLU A 53 2.22 -12.29 11.25
CA GLU A 53 2.63 -13.51 11.97
C GLU A 53 1.50 -14.55 12.03
N PRO A 54 1.81 -15.85 12.17
CA PRO A 54 0.78 -16.87 12.25
C PRO A 54 0.08 -16.82 13.61
N VAL A 55 -1.21 -17.21 13.62
CA VAL A 55 -1.93 -17.51 14.85
C VAL A 55 -1.35 -18.80 15.46
N ASP A 56 -1.01 -18.76 16.75
CA ASP A 56 -0.65 -19.95 17.53
C ASP A 56 -1.94 -20.56 18.11
N PHE A 57 -2.34 -21.69 17.54
CA PHE A 57 -3.56 -22.38 17.99
C PHE A 57 -3.37 -23.21 19.24
N GLU A 58 -2.13 -23.46 19.67
CA GLU A 58 -1.82 -24.22 20.88
C GLU A 58 -1.63 -23.32 22.10
N GLU A 59 -1.67 -22.01 21.93
CA GLU A 59 -1.51 -21.08 23.04
C GLU A 59 -2.59 -21.28 24.11
N ASP A 60 -2.16 -21.26 25.36
CA ASP A 60 -3.05 -21.34 26.52
C ASP A 60 -3.54 -19.93 26.90
N VAL A 61 -4.81 -19.67 26.64
CA VAL A 61 -5.48 -18.38 26.87
C VAL A 61 -6.90 -18.59 27.42
N ASP A 62 -7.38 -17.63 28.18
CA ASP A 62 -8.72 -17.66 28.77
C ASP A 62 -9.79 -17.09 27.84
N LEU A 63 -9.40 -16.28 26.85
CA LEU A 63 -10.30 -15.64 25.91
C LEU A 63 -9.58 -15.32 24.61
N VAL A 64 -10.26 -15.54 23.48
CA VAL A 64 -9.84 -15.03 22.18
C VAL A 64 -10.82 -13.97 21.69
N GLY A 65 -10.33 -12.77 21.39
CA GLY A 65 -11.09 -11.69 20.74
C GLY A 65 -10.69 -11.55 19.27
N ILE A 66 -11.63 -11.63 18.36
CA ILE A 66 -11.36 -11.55 16.91
C ILE A 66 -12.04 -10.30 16.34
N THR A 67 -11.32 -9.53 15.53
CA THR A 67 -11.93 -8.45 14.73
C THR A 67 -11.94 -8.84 13.25
N GLY A 68 -12.83 -8.27 12.45
CA GLY A 68 -12.79 -8.53 11.01
C GLY A 68 -13.76 -7.70 10.18
N MET A 69 -13.28 -7.35 9.00
CA MET A 69 -14.13 -6.90 7.89
C MET A 69 -14.75 -8.11 7.18
N THR A 70 -15.70 -7.88 6.29
CA THR A 70 -16.41 -8.97 5.57
C THR A 70 -15.45 -9.94 4.86
N ILE A 71 -14.40 -9.45 4.25
CA ILE A 71 -13.37 -10.29 3.60
C ILE A 71 -12.64 -11.25 4.56
N HIS A 72 -12.61 -10.93 5.84
CA HIS A 72 -11.92 -11.73 6.87
C HIS A 72 -12.84 -12.74 7.56
N ALA A 73 -14.16 -12.67 7.32
CA ALA A 73 -15.16 -13.41 8.10
C ALA A 73 -14.92 -14.93 8.10
N GLN A 74 -14.72 -15.54 6.94
CA GLN A 74 -14.50 -16.99 6.86
C GLN A 74 -13.24 -17.42 7.59
N ARG A 75 -12.16 -16.63 7.52
CA ARG A 75 -10.95 -16.92 8.28
C ARG A 75 -11.14 -16.73 9.78
N ALA A 76 -11.85 -15.67 10.18
CA ALA A 76 -12.23 -15.45 11.57
C ALA A 76 -13.02 -16.63 12.14
N TYR A 77 -13.98 -17.16 11.38
CA TYR A 77 -14.77 -18.34 11.79
C TYR A 77 -13.91 -19.60 11.94
N LYS A 78 -12.94 -19.83 11.05
CA LYS A 78 -12.00 -20.96 11.18
C LYS A 78 -11.09 -20.83 12.41
N ILE A 79 -10.63 -19.61 12.69
CA ILE A 79 -9.84 -19.33 13.91
C ILE A 79 -10.72 -19.58 15.15
N ALA A 80 -11.93 -19.05 15.17
CA ALA A 80 -12.87 -19.23 16.26
C ALA A 80 -13.17 -20.71 16.51
N GLN A 81 -13.44 -21.48 15.46
CA GLN A 81 -13.70 -22.92 15.57
C GLN A 81 -12.53 -23.67 16.23
N ALA A 82 -11.28 -23.36 15.84
CA ALA A 82 -10.10 -24.03 16.39
C ALA A 82 -9.96 -23.80 17.90
N PHE A 83 -10.14 -22.58 18.40
CA PHE A 83 -10.06 -22.29 19.83
C PHE A 83 -11.26 -22.84 20.60
N ARG A 84 -12.47 -22.75 20.04
CA ARG A 84 -13.68 -23.32 20.67
C ARG A 84 -13.61 -24.85 20.82
N HIS A 85 -12.99 -25.56 19.88
CA HIS A 85 -12.73 -27.02 20.01
C HIS A 85 -11.83 -27.35 21.21
N ARG A 86 -11.01 -26.40 21.65
CA ARG A 86 -10.18 -26.51 22.87
C ARG A 86 -10.91 -26.03 24.13
N GLY A 87 -12.19 -25.66 24.04
CA GLY A 87 -12.97 -25.13 25.14
C GLY A 87 -12.65 -23.67 25.49
N ILE A 88 -11.91 -22.97 24.67
CA ILE A 88 -11.55 -21.55 24.87
C ILE A 88 -12.67 -20.67 24.30
N PRO A 89 -13.27 -19.77 25.09
CA PRO A 89 -14.32 -18.89 24.63
C PRO A 89 -13.79 -17.89 23.61
N VAL A 90 -14.60 -17.64 22.56
CA VAL A 90 -14.25 -16.73 21.48
C VAL A 90 -15.31 -15.65 21.34
N VAL A 91 -14.84 -14.40 21.26
CA VAL A 91 -15.67 -13.22 21.01
C VAL A 91 -15.27 -12.60 19.68
N MET A 92 -16.25 -12.21 18.86
CA MET A 92 -16.01 -11.53 17.58
C MET A 92 -16.66 -10.15 17.56
N GLY A 93 -15.94 -9.17 17.07
CA GLY A 93 -16.41 -7.81 16.79
C GLY A 93 -15.98 -7.31 15.42
N GLY A 94 -16.14 -6.02 15.19
CA GLY A 94 -15.78 -5.35 13.96
C GLY A 94 -16.94 -5.25 12.96
N PRO A 95 -16.68 -4.68 11.75
CA PRO A 95 -17.72 -4.34 10.79
C PRO A 95 -18.61 -5.51 10.34
N HIS A 96 -17.99 -6.66 10.05
CA HIS A 96 -18.77 -7.83 9.58
C HIS A 96 -19.70 -8.38 10.67
N ALA A 97 -19.16 -8.63 11.87
CA ALA A 97 -19.95 -9.13 12.99
C ALA A 97 -21.04 -8.14 13.42
N SER A 98 -20.83 -6.85 13.21
CA SER A 98 -21.85 -5.83 13.48
C SER A 98 -22.97 -5.81 12.46
N ALA A 99 -22.64 -6.09 11.19
CA ALA A 99 -23.61 -6.13 10.10
C ALA A 99 -24.43 -7.44 10.08
N LEU A 100 -23.81 -8.57 10.42
CA LEU A 100 -24.41 -9.90 10.40
C LEU A 100 -24.20 -10.61 11.77
N PRO A 101 -24.80 -10.09 12.86
CA PRO A 101 -24.52 -10.58 14.20
C PRO A 101 -25.00 -12.02 14.44
N GLU A 102 -26.12 -12.42 13.86
CA GLU A 102 -26.64 -13.79 14.01
C GLU A 102 -25.77 -14.81 13.27
N GLU A 103 -25.27 -14.46 12.05
CA GLU A 103 -24.30 -15.29 11.34
C GLU A 103 -23.02 -15.46 12.17
N ALA A 104 -22.44 -14.34 12.62
CA ALA A 104 -21.24 -14.39 13.45
C ALA A 104 -21.44 -15.21 14.72
N LYS A 105 -22.61 -15.07 15.40
CA LYS A 105 -22.96 -15.80 16.63
C LYS A 105 -23.00 -17.31 16.44
N ALA A 106 -23.33 -17.81 15.28
CA ALA A 106 -23.29 -19.24 14.98
C ALA A 106 -21.85 -19.82 15.08
N HIS A 107 -20.83 -18.97 14.93
CA HIS A 107 -19.42 -19.38 14.91
C HIS A 107 -18.64 -19.03 16.19
N VAL A 108 -19.13 -18.10 17.01
CA VAL A 108 -18.46 -17.62 18.23
C VAL A 108 -19.36 -17.67 19.46
N ASP A 109 -18.78 -17.51 20.65
CA ASP A 109 -19.53 -17.58 21.92
C ASP A 109 -20.20 -16.25 22.26
N ALA A 110 -19.66 -15.11 21.79
CA ALA A 110 -20.30 -13.81 21.91
C ALA A 110 -19.95 -12.89 20.74
N VAL A 111 -20.85 -11.98 20.41
CA VAL A 111 -20.67 -10.96 19.37
C VAL A 111 -20.73 -9.57 19.97
N VAL A 112 -19.75 -8.73 19.64
CA VAL A 112 -19.76 -7.30 19.94
C VAL A 112 -20.27 -6.54 18.69
N ILE A 113 -21.37 -5.82 18.85
CA ILE A 113 -22.05 -5.10 17.78
C ILE A 113 -21.74 -3.60 17.90
N GLY A 114 -21.11 -3.03 16.88
CA GLY A 114 -20.63 -1.63 16.88
C GLY A 114 -19.30 -1.46 17.61
N GLU A 115 -19.15 -0.31 18.24
CA GLU A 115 -17.91 0.04 18.99
C GLU A 115 -17.84 -0.74 20.29
N ALA A 116 -16.70 -1.35 20.55
CA ALA A 116 -16.50 -2.23 21.70
C ALA A 116 -16.15 -1.49 23.00
N GLU A 117 -15.68 -0.25 22.92
CA GLU A 117 -15.10 0.48 24.04
C GLU A 117 -16.01 0.57 25.25
N ASN A 118 -17.29 0.85 25.04
CA ASN A 118 -18.27 1.01 26.12
C ASN A 118 -18.75 -0.32 26.73
N VAL A 119 -18.47 -1.47 26.11
CA VAL A 119 -18.93 -2.79 26.56
C VAL A 119 -17.79 -3.73 26.93
N TRP A 120 -16.55 -3.39 26.58
CA TRP A 120 -15.39 -4.26 26.74
C TRP A 120 -15.15 -4.68 28.19
N LYS A 121 -15.21 -3.72 29.11
CA LYS A 121 -15.01 -3.99 30.53
C LYS A 121 -16.07 -4.93 31.12
N ASP A 122 -17.33 -4.73 30.73
CA ASP A 122 -18.45 -5.59 31.17
C ASP A 122 -18.32 -7.00 30.62
N LEU A 123 -17.94 -7.11 29.33
CA LEU A 123 -17.67 -8.39 28.68
C LEU A 123 -16.57 -9.16 29.40
N LEU A 124 -15.45 -8.51 29.72
CA LEU A 124 -14.36 -9.16 30.46
C LEU A 124 -14.80 -9.57 31.87
N GLY A 125 -15.63 -8.78 32.54
CA GLY A 125 -16.23 -9.14 33.81
C GLY A 125 -17.14 -10.36 33.70
N ASP A 126 -17.92 -10.49 32.64
CA ASP A 126 -18.78 -11.65 32.36
C ASP A 126 -17.93 -12.91 32.08
N VAL A 127 -16.84 -12.78 31.30
CA VAL A 127 -15.88 -13.89 31.10
C VAL A 127 -15.34 -14.41 32.43
N GLY A 128 -14.88 -13.51 33.32
CA GLY A 128 -14.33 -13.88 34.62
C GLY A 128 -15.33 -14.58 35.55
N ARG A 129 -16.64 -14.40 35.31
CA ARG A 129 -17.72 -15.07 36.05
C ARG A 129 -18.27 -16.31 35.32
N GLY A 130 -17.76 -16.64 34.16
CA GLY A 130 -18.29 -17.74 33.32
C GLY A 130 -19.68 -17.46 32.74
N GLY A 131 -20.08 -16.17 32.60
CA GLY A 131 -21.42 -15.75 32.22
C GLY A 131 -21.46 -14.90 30.94
N LEU A 132 -20.71 -15.28 29.88
CA LEU A 132 -20.73 -14.61 28.60
C LEU A 132 -22.13 -14.51 28.01
N LYS A 133 -22.56 -13.29 27.67
CA LYS A 133 -23.81 -13.04 26.92
C LYS A 133 -23.61 -13.29 25.45
N PRO A 134 -24.65 -13.70 24.72
CA PRO A 134 -24.52 -13.95 23.27
C PRO A 134 -24.20 -12.68 22.46
N PHE A 135 -24.70 -11.52 22.92
CA PHE A 135 -24.47 -10.23 22.26
C PHE A 135 -24.14 -9.13 23.27
N TYR A 136 -23.19 -8.28 22.87
CA TYR A 136 -22.83 -7.05 23.55
C TYR A 136 -23.02 -5.88 22.57
N ARG A 137 -23.87 -4.92 22.94
CA ARG A 137 -24.12 -3.71 22.16
C ARG A 137 -24.13 -2.52 23.11
N ALA A 138 -23.31 -1.53 22.85
CA ALA A 138 -23.37 -0.27 23.57
C ALA A 138 -24.67 0.47 23.27
N LYS A 139 -25.25 1.13 24.26
CA LYS A 139 -26.45 1.97 24.10
C LYS A 139 -26.12 3.26 23.34
N GLU A 140 -24.91 3.75 23.49
CA GLU A 140 -24.41 5.00 22.89
C GLU A 140 -23.06 4.76 22.25
N PHE A 141 -22.71 5.55 21.23
CA PHE A 141 -21.39 5.56 20.65
C PHE A 141 -20.36 6.04 21.67
N CYS A 142 -19.12 5.52 21.58
CA CYS A 142 -18.09 5.90 22.52
C CYS A 142 -17.73 7.40 22.38
N SER A 143 -17.42 8.02 23.53
CA SER A 143 -16.87 9.38 23.52
C SER A 143 -15.48 9.36 22.90
N MET A 144 -15.21 10.34 22.04
CA MET A 144 -13.87 10.55 21.49
C MET A 144 -13.00 11.45 22.41
N LYS A 145 -13.54 11.98 23.48
CA LYS A 145 -12.78 12.75 24.50
C LYS A 145 -12.08 11.78 25.44
N SER A 146 -10.87 12.13 25.85
CA SER A 146 -10.04 11.30 26.73
C SER A 146 -9.83 9.89 26.16
N ALA A 147 -9.68 9.77 24.84
CA ALA A 147 -9.41 8.52 24.19
C ALA A 147 -8.08 7.95 24.68
N VAL A 148 -8.06 6.64 24.96
CA VAL A 148 -6.85 5.96 25.39
C VAL A 148 -5.81 5.94 24.27
N HIS A 149 -4.53 6.00 24.64
CA HIS A 149 -3.45 5.79 23.68
C HIS A 149 -3.39 4.30 23.30
N PRO A 150 -3.48 3.96 22.00
CA PRO A 150 -3.42 2.58 21.56
C PRO A 150 -2.11 1.89 21.98
N ARG A 151 -2.18 0.64 22.42
CA ARG A 151 -1.04 -0.19 22.82
C ARG A 151 -0.27 -0.70 21.60
N LEU A 152 0.32 0.24 20.86
CA LEU A 152 1.15 -0.07 19.66
C LEU A 152 2.40 -0.89 20.02
N ASP A 153 2.83 -0.85 21.27
CA ASP A 153 3.93 -1.66 21.82
C ASP A 153 3.68 -3.17 21.76
N LEU A 154 2.41 -3.60 21.74
CA LEU A 154 2.02 -5.01 21.62
C LEU A 154 2.13 -5.56 20.20
N LEU A 155 2.36 -4.70 19.22
CA LEU A 155 2.53 -5.12 17.82
C LEU A 155 4.00 -5.47 17.54
N LYS A 156 4.19 -6.38 16.61
CA LYS A 156 5.53 -6.76 16.11
C LYS A 156 6.10 -5.64 15.23
N GLN A 157 6.69 -4.63 15.88
CA GLN A 157 7.13 -3.36 15.28
C GLN A 157 7.88 -3.53 13.95
N ASP A 158 8.81 -4.50 13.88
CA ASP A 158 9.62 -4.75 12.68
C ASP A 158 8.84 -5.35 11.50
N ALA A 159 7.59 -5.73 11.71
CA ALA A 159 6.75 -6.33 10.66
C ALA A 159 5.94 -5.29 9.90
N TYR A 160 5.85 -4.07 10.42
CA TYR A 160 5.15 -2.95 9.80
C TYR A 160 6.15 -1.96 9.20
N MET A 161 5.69 -1.19 8.23
CA MET A 161 6.44 -0.05 7.74
C MET A 161 6.42 1.08 8.77
N THR A 162 5.27 1.35 9.33
CA THR A 162 5.09 2.23 10.47
C THR A 162 4.00 1.72 11.39
N THR A 163 4.24 1.82 12.67
CA THR A 163 3.20 1.72 13.70
C THR A 163 2.71 3.09 14.15
N SER A 164 3.30 4.18 13.63
CA SER A 164 2.92 5.55 13.95
C SER A 164 1.61 5.94 13.25
N CYS A 165 0.51 5.37 13.73
CA CYS A 165 -0.84 5.65 13.28
C CYS A 165 -1.59 6.45 14.35
N ALA A 166 -2.44 7.38 13.92
CA ALA A 166 -3.32 8.16 14.78
C ALA A 166 -4.72 8.26 14.18
N GLN A 167 -5.72 8.40 15.04
CA GLN A 167 -7.11 8.64 14.64
C GLN A 167 -7.59 9.94 15.27
N THR A 168 -8.13 10.84 14.47
CA THR A 168 -8.63 12.14 14.95
C THR A 168 -10.14 12.15 15.05
N SER A 169 -10.81 11.35 14.22
CA SER A 169 -12.27 11.31 14.12
C SER A 169 -12.77 9.92 13.78
N ARG A 170 -14.05 9.67 14.03
CA ARG A 170 -14.79 8.49 13.60
C ARG A 170 -16.03 8.87 12.85
N GLY A 171 -16.26 8.17 11.72
CA GLY A 171 -17.37 8.45 10.82
C GLY A 171 -17.05 9.48 9.76
N CYS A 172 -18.06 9.83 8.98
CA CYS A 172 -17.93 10.72 7.84
C CYS A 172 -19.21 11.57 7.72
N PRO A 173 -19.12 12.84 7.29
CA PRO A 173 -20.31 13.67 7.11
C PRO A 173 -21.17 13.26 5.90
N PHE A 174 -20.63 12.39 5.03
CA PHE A 174 -21.29 11.93 3.82
C PHE A 174 -21.99 10.57 4.04
N LYS A 175 -23.04 10.30 3.25
CA LYS A 175 -23.90 9.13 3.39
C LYS A 175 -23.92 8.30 2.10
N CYS A 176 -22.71 7.91 1.61
CA CYS A 176 -22.62 7.07 0.41
C CYS A 176 -23.26 5.70 0.66
N ASP A 177 -24.12 5.22 -0.25
CA ASP A 177 -24.95 4.03 -0.08
C ASP A 177 -24.15 2.71 -0.03
N PHE A 178 -22.96 2.67 -0.62
CA PHE A 178 -22.05 1.51 -0.62
C PHE A 178 -21.07 1.51 0.56
N CYS A 179 -21.03 2.57 1.38
CA CYS A 179 -20.01 2.74 2.40
C CYS A 179 -20.49 2.24 3.76
N TYR A 180 -19.78 1.24 4.32
CA TYR A 180 -20.11 0.69 5.63
C TYR A 180 -19.83 1.68 6.79
N VAL A 181 -18.96 2.68 6.60
CA VAL A 181 -18.60 3.66 7.63
C VAL A 181 -19.84 4.35 8.20
N THR A 182 -20.75 4.75 7.32
CA THR A 182 -22.00 5.38 7.67
C THR A 182 -22.86 4.50 8.58
N GLN A 183 -22.95 3.21 8.26
CA GLN A 183 -23.73 2.25 9.02
C GLN A 183 -23.05 1.89 10.35
N PHE A 184 -21.76 1.63 10.32
CA PHE A 184 -20.99 1.21 11.49
C PHE A 184 -20.93 2.30 12.56
N PHE A 185 -20.76 3.57 12.15
CA PHE A 185 -20.71 4.71 13.07
C PHE A 185 -22.03 5.49 13.18
N GLY A 186 -23.14 4.92 12.73
CA GLY A 186 -24.50 5.42 12.95
C GLY A 186 -24.77 6.82 12.39
N ASN A 187 -24.25 7.14 11.21
CA ASN A 187 -24.34 8.48 10.60
C ASN A 187 -23.76 9.61 11.48
N THR A 188 -22.85 9.29 12.38
CA THR A 188 -22.18 10.28 13.24
C THR A 188 -20.84 10.72 12.62
N TYR A 189 -20.37 11.89 13.04
CA TYR A 189 -19.02 12.34 12.75
C TYR A 189 -18.48 12.99 14.02
N ARG A 190 -17.69 12.24 14.78
CA ARG A 190 -17.24 12.53 16.12
C ARG A 190 -15.74 12.78 16.13
N PHE A 191 -15.26 13.69 16.97
CA PHE A 191 -13.88 14.16 16.98
C PHE A 191 -13.24 13.98 18.35
N ARG A 192 -11.96 13.69 18.34
CA ARG A 192 -11.10 13.85 19.51
C ARG A 192 -10.77 15.34 19.67
N PRO A 193 -10.57 15.83 20.90
CA PRO A 193 -9.97 17.14 21.11
C PRO A 193 -8.63 17.25 20.38
N VAL A 194 -8.43 18.36 19.64
CA VAL A 194 -7.22 18.51 18.81
C VAL A 194 -5.95 18.43 19.64
N ASP A 195 -5.96 18.98 20.86
CA ASP A 195 -4.79 18.94 21.75
C ASP A 195 -4.42 17.52 22.16
N GLU A 196 -5.39 16.65 22.43
CA GLU A 196 -5.13 15.23 22.73
C GLU A 196 -4.49 14.52 21.54
N VAL A 197 -4.94 14.80 20.31
CA VAL A 197 -4.36 14.24 19.08
C VAL A 197 -2.93 14.74 18.89
N VAL A 198 -2.69 16.02 19.10
CA VAL A 198 -1.35 16.61 18.94
C VAL A 198 -0.36 16.04 19.95
N GLU A 199 -0.77 15.87 21.22
CA GLU A 199 0.09 15.23 22.23
C GLU A 199 0.40 13.76 21.87
N GLU A 200 -0.59 13.00 21.39
CA GLU A 200 -0.34 11.65 20.89
C GLU A 200 0.65 11.63 19.75
N VAL A 201 0.46 12.49 18.74
CA VAL A 201 1.35 12.59 17.57
C VAL A 201 2.79 12.96 17.95
N LYS A 202 2.99 13.80 18.99
CA LYS A 202 4.32 14.09 19.54
C LYS A 202 5.03 12.83 20.06
N CYS A 203 4.27 11.93 20.69
CA CYS A 203 4.79 10.69 21.28
C CYS A 203 5.05 9.59 20.25
N LEU A 204 4.50 9.69 19.04
CA LEU A 204 4.73 8.70 17.98
C LEU A 204 6.19 8.71 17.54
N LYS A 205 6.76 7.51 17.37
CA LYS A 205 8.20 7.32 17.14
C LYS A 205 8.69 7.82 15.79
N ASP A 206 7.88 7.59 14.73
CA ASP A 206 8.31 7.88 13.35
C ASP A 206 8.02 9.33 12.97
N ASP A 207 8.80 9.86 12.04
CA ASP A 207 8.56 11.19 11.45
C ASP A 207 7.40 11.19 10.44
N PHE A 208 6.92 10.01 10.08
CA PHE A 208 5.77 9.85 9.20
C PHE A 208 4.60 9.19 9.92
N ILE A 209 3.46 9.83 9.84
CA ILE A 209 2.21 9.45 10.50
C ILE A 209 1.18 9.03 9.46
N VAL A 210 0.42 7.99 9.76
CA VAL A 210 -0.78 7.65 9.01
C VAL A 210 -2.00 8.02 9.85
N PHE A 211 -2.76 9.00 9.39
CA PHE A 211 -4.09 9.25 9.95
C PHE A 211 -5.09 8.27 9.34
N VAL A 212 -5.67 7.44 10.20
CA VAL A 212 -6.60 6.36 9.79
C VAL A 212 -8.06 6.80 9.79
N ASP A 213 -8.30 8.10 9.74
CA ASP A 213 -9.64 8.70 9.66
C ASP A 213 -10.33 8.35 8.33
N ASP A 214 -11.64 8.21 8.35
CA ASP A 214 -12.44 7.99 7.13
C ASP A 214 -12.49 9.23 6.23
N ASN A 215 -12.38 10.44 6.81
CA ASN A 215 -12.29 11.71 6.09
C ASN A 215 -11.73 12.82 6.98
N ILE A 216 -10.42 12.98 7.03
CA ILE A 216 -9.75 13.94 7.92
C ILE A 216 -10.14 15.42 7.65
N THR A 217 -10.68 15.74 6.49
CA THR A 217 -11.07 17.10 6.08
C THR A 217 -12.58 17.34 6.05
N GLY A 218 -13.36 16.34 6.46
CA GLY A 218 -14.83 16.41 6.40
C GLY A 218 -15.45 17.52 7.27
N ASN A 219 -14.73 18.00 8.30
CA ASN A 219 -15.04 19.21 9.04
C ASN A 219 -13.91 20.24 8.86
N PRO A 220 -14.08 21.25 8.02
CA PRO A 220 -13.02 22.22 7.71
C PRO A 220 -12.51 23.01 8.92
N SER A 221 -13.37 23.30 9.90
CA SER A 221 -12.97 24.05 11.10
C SER A 221 -12.05 23.22 11.99
N TYR A 222 -12.42 21.96 12.25
CA TYR A 222 -11.60 21.01 12.99
C TYR A 222 -10.27 20.74 12.28
N ALA A 223 -10.30 20.49 10.98
CA ALA A 223 -9.11 20.24 10.18
C ALA A 223 -8.15 21.44 10.17
N ARG A 224 -8.68 22.68 10.12
CA ARG A 224 -7.87 23.91 10.20
C ARG A 224 -7.13 23.98 11.53
N GLU A 225 -7.81 23.74 12.64
CA GLU A 225 -7.19 23.76 13.97
C GLU A 225 -6.11 22.66 14.07
N LEU A 226 -6.44 21.43 13.68
CA LEU A 226 -5.53 20.29 13.69
C LEU A 226 -4.26 20.59 12.87
N PHE A 227 -4.41 20.97 11.62
CA PHE A 227 -3.28 21.22 10.73
C PHE A 227 -2.40 22.36 11.24
N THR A 228 -3.01 23.42 11.80
CA THR A 228 -2.25 24.51 12.39
C THR A 228 -1.39 24.03 13.55
N LYS A 229 -1.94 23.21 14.45
CA LYS A 229 -1.20 22.66 15.61
C LYS A 229 -0.19 21.57 15.24
N LEU A 230 -0.32 20.93 14.08
CA LEU A 230 0.66 19.95 13.57
C LEU A 230 1.91 20.62 12.96
N ILE A 231 1.83 21.85 12.46
CA ILE A 231 2.97 22.54 11.81
C ILE A 231 4.26 22.53 12.65
N PRO A 232 4.22 22.85 13.96
CA PRO A 232 5.44 22.89 14.77
C PRO A 232 6.11 21.52 14.95
N LEU A 233 5.36 20.43 14.79
CA LEU A 233 5.85 19.07 14.98
C LEU A 233 6.78 18.62 13.85
N LYS A 234 6.73 19.29 12.69
CA LYS A 234 7.56 18.99 11.49
C LYS A 234 7.51 17.54 11.03
N LYS A 235 6.45 16.82 11.39
CA LYS A 235 6.20 15.45 10.94
C LYS A 235 5.52 15.44 9.58
N GLN A 236 5.72 14.38 8.80
CA GLN A 236 4.99 14.16 7.56
C GLN A 236 3.79 13.26 7.83
N TRP A 237 2.74 13.42 7.05
CA TRP A 237 1.56 12.58 7.22
C TRP A 237 0.83 12.29 5.92
N ALA A 238 0.10 11.17 5.93
CA ALA A 238 -0.89 10.81 4.92
C ALA A 238 -2.21 10.45 5.59
N GLY A 239 -3.31 10.57 4.86
CA GLY A 239 -4.64 10.22 5.35
C GLY A 239 -5.68 10.15 4.24
N GLN A 240 -6.94 9.91 4.61
CA GLN A 240 -8.06 9.90 3.67
C GLN A 240 -8.83 11.23 3.72
N SER A 241 -9.28 11.67 2.56
CA SER A 241 -10.05 12.90 2.41
C SER A 241 -11.05 12.78 1.26
N SER A 242 -12.02 13.68 1.23
CA SER A 242 -12.82 13.92 0.02
C SER A 242 -12.11 14.93 -0.89
N ILE A 243 -12.39 14.87 -2.19
CA ILE A 243 -11.86 15.84 -3.17
C ILE A 243 -12.32 17.28 -2.88
N THR A 244 -13.35 17.44 -2.05
CA THR A 244 -13.87 18.76 -1.65
C THR A 244 -12.85 19.64 -0.94
N ILE A 245 -11.75 19.08 -0.42
CA ILE A 245 -10.64 19.87 0.13
C ILE A 245 -10.12 20.89 -0.90
N ALA A 246 -10.14 20.55 -2.20
CA ALA A 246 -9.71 21.43 -3.28
C ALA A 246 -10.53 22.74 -3.39
N LYS A 247 -11.73 22.78 -2.81
CA LYS A 247 -12.58 23.98 -2.78
C LYS A 247 -12.15 25.02 -1.71
N ASN A 248 -11.20 24.63 -0.84
CA ASN A 248 -10.72 25.46 0.26
C ASN A 248 -9.20 25.65 0.21
N ASP A 249 -8.75 26.76 -0.42
CA ASP A 249 -7.33 27.07 -0.61
C ASP A 249 -6.56 27.20 0.70
N GLU A 250 -7.19 27.81 1.71
CA GLU A 250 -6.58 27.96 3.02
C GLU A 250 -6.32 26.59 3.66
N LEU A 251 -7.30 25.69 3.59
CA LEU A 251 -7.17 24.34 4.15
C LEU A 251 -6.12 23.51 3.41
N LEU A 252 -6.06 23.58 2.07
CA LEU A 252 -4.99 22.95 1.29
C LEU A 252 -3.61 23.47 1.67
N LYS A 253 -3.48 24.78 1.80
CA LYS A 253 -2.23 25.43 2.23
C LYS A 253 -1.81 24.98 3.62
N LEU A 254 -2.75 24.88 4.55
CA LEU A 254 -2.50 24.38 5.90
C LEU A 254 -2.13 22.90 5.90
N ALA A 255 -2.84 22.07 5.14
CA ALA A 255 -2.50 20.66 4.98
C ALA A 255 -1.05 20.49 4.49
N ALA A 256 -0.66 21.18 3.42
CA ALA A 256 0.71 21.14 2.91
C ALA A 256 1.74 21.62 3.96
N LYS A 257 1.48 22.74 4.65
CA LYS A 257 2.36 23.29 5.68
C LYS A 257 2.49 22.39 6.90
N SER A 258 1.43 21.67 7.26
CA SER A 258 1.43 20.72 8.38
C SER A 258 2.15 19.41 8.07
N GLY A 259 2.66 19.26 6.84
CA GLY A 259 3.42 18.08 6.43
C GLY A 259 2.61 17.02 5.68
N CYS A 260 1.42 17.36 5.16
CA CYS A 260 0.67 16.45 4.29
C CYS A 260 1.48 16.10 3.05
N VAL A 261 1.77 14.83 2.86
CA VAL A 261 2.52 14.35 1.70
C VAL A 261 1.63 13.64 0.70
N SER A 262 0.51 13.09 1.16
CA SER A 262 -0.38 12.29 0.33
C SER A 262 -1.80 12.25 0.90
N LEU A 263 -2.78 12.27 0.01
CA LEU A 263 -4.20 12.06 0.33
C LEU A 263 -4.77 10.93 -0.52
N PHE A 264 -5.46 9.99 0.15
CA PHE A 264 -6.34 9.05 -0.53
C PHE A 264 -7.69 9.73 -0.74
N LEU A 265 -8.10 9.88 -2.00
CA LEU A 265 -9.34 10.54 -2.40
C LEU A 265 -10.31 9.55 -3.02
N GLY A 266 -11.51 9.46 -2.49
CA GLY A 266 -12.59 8.70 -3.10
C GLY A 266 -13.17 9.43 -4.31
N ILE A 267 -12.65 9.19 -5.51
CA ILE A 267 -13.19 9.69 -6.79
C ILE A 267 -14.39 8.87 -7.20
N GLU A 268 -14.30 7.57 -7.10
CA GLU A 268 -15.21 6.47 -7.33
C GLU A 268 -15.65 6.34 -8.80
N SER A 269 -16.32 7.34 -9.37
CA SER A 269 -16.86 7.28 -10.72
C SER A 269 -16.63 8.57 -11.50
N LEU A 270 -16.56 8.45 -12.82
CA LEU A 270 -16.54 9.55 -13.78
C LEU A 270 -17.92 9.83 -14.39
N SER A 271 -18.99 9.17 -13.88
CA SER A 271 -20.39 9.41 -14.26
C SER A 271 -21.10 10.21 -13.16
N PRO A 272 -21.65 11.39 -13.48
CA PRO A 272 -22.48 12.15 -12.55
C PRO A 272 -23.70 11.34 -12.07
N GLU A 273 -24.27 10.50 -12.93
CA GLU A 273 -25.43 9.65 -12.64
C GLU A 273 -25.09 8.61 -11.57
N ASN A 274 -23.94 7.95 -11.70
CA ASN A 274 -23.46 6.99 -10.69
C ASN A 274 -23.20 7.67 -9.35
N LEU A 275 -22.58 8.85 -9.35
CA LEU A 275 -22.32 9.61 -8.13
C LEU A 275 -23.60 10.07 -7.46
N TRP A 276 -24.60 10.45 -8.25
CA TRP A 276 -25.92 10.82 -7.73
C TRP A 276 -26.62 9.61 -7.11
N ALA A 277 -26.69 8.49 -7.84
CA ALA A 277 -27.30 7.25 -7.38
C ALA A 277 -26.63 6.68 -6.10
N ALA A 278 -25.32 6.87 -5.96
CA ALA A 278 -24.54 6.44 -4.80
C ALA A 278 -24.54 7.46 -3.64
N HIS A 279 -25.37 8.49 -3.67
CA HIS A 279 -25.40 9.60 -2.70
C HIS A 279 -24.04 10.30 -2.51
N LYS A 280 -23.22 10.36 -3.59
CA LYS A 280 -21.91 11.01 -3.62
C LYS A 280 -21.88 12.24 -4.54
N SER A 281 -22.99 12.91 -4.72
CA SER A 281 -23.17 14.06 -5.60
C SER A 281 -22.38 15.32 -5.21
N PHE A 282 -21.73 15.32 -4.04
CA PHE A 282 -20.77 16.35 -3.64
C PHE A 282 -19.46 16.27 -4.46
N ASN A 283 -19.14 15.12 -5.04
CA ASN A 283 -18.15 14.97 -6.09
C ASN A 283 -18.73 15.51 -7.41
N LYS A 284 -18.03 16.44 -8.05
CA LYS A 284 -18.43 17.04 -9.31
C LYS A 284 -17.43 16.66 -10.38
N VAL A 285 -17.83 15.81 -11.33
CA VAL A 285 -16.93 15.25 -12.37
C VAL A 285 -16.25 16.35 -13.19
N ASN A 286 -16.99 17.41 -13.52
CA ASN A 286 -16.46 18.57 -14.26
C ASN A 286 -15.45 19.40 -13.49
N GLU A 287 -15.33 19.23 -12.16
CA GLU A 287 -14.35 19.93 -11.31
C GLU A 287 -13.11 19.06 -11.00
N TYR A 288 -13.08 17.78 -11.41
CA TYR A 288 -12.03 16.84 -11.00
C TYR A 288 -10.65 17.27 -11.47
N GLU A 289 -10.52 17.67 -12.73
CA GLU A 289 -9.22 18.04 -13.31
C GLU A 289 -8.60 19.24 -12.60
N ASP A 290 -9.38 20.29 -12.37
CA ASP A 290 -8.93 21.49 -11.68
C ASP A 290 -8.63 21.22 -10.21
N SER A 291 -9.48 20.41 -9.56
CA SER A 291 -9.31 20.02 -8.17
C SER A 291 -8.02 19.22 -7.95
N LEU A 292 -7.75 18.23 -8.82
CA LEU A 292 -6.55 17.41 -8.75
C LEU A 292 -5.30 18.23 -9.05
N LYS A 293 -5.36 19.08 -10.10
CA LYS A 293 -4.26 20.00 -10.40
C LYS A 293 -3.93 20.87 -9.19
N LYS A 294 -4.93 21.45 -8.56
CA LYS A 294 -4.76 22.32 -7.40
C LYS A 294 -4.12 21.59 -6.21
N ILE A 295 -4.53 20.34 -5.92
CA ILE A 295 -3.91 19.51 -4.88
C ILE A 295 -2.44 19.26 -5.20
N HIS A 296 -2.12 18.94 -6.46
CA HIS A 296 -0.75 18.75 -6.94
C HIS A 296 0.10 20.04 -6.84
N ASP A 297 -0.48 21.21 -7.14
CA ASP A 297 0.21 22.51 -7.03
C ASP A 297 0.68 22.81 -5.59
N TYR A 298 0.01 22.25 -4.57
CA TYR A 298 0.47 22.27 -3.17
C TYR A 298 1.48 21.17 -2.80
N GLY A 299 1.92 20.35 -3.78
CA GLY A 299 2.91 19.28 -3.57
C GLY A 299 2.36 18.04 -2.89
N ILE A 300 1.04 17.90 -2.77
CA ILE A 300 0.36 16.76 -2.16
C ILE A 300 0.11 15.71 -3.25
N MET A 301 0.55 14.47 -3.00
CA MET A 301 0.30 13.34 -3.90
C MET A 301 -1.12 12.82 -3.74
N VAL A 302 -1.71 12.36 -4.84
CA VAL A 302 -3.05 11.80 -4.85
C VAL A 302 -3.02 10.29 -5.08
N LEU A 303 -3.64 9.57 -4.13
CA LEU A 303 -4.09 8.21 -4.32
C LEU A 303 -5.59 8.28 -4.57
N ALA A 304 -6.08 7.78 -5.69
CA ALA A 304 -7.48 7.90 -6.06
C ALA A 304 -8.20 6.54 -6.05
N GLY A 305 -9.23 6.42 -5.22
CA GLY A 305 -10.17 5.31 -5.28
C GLY A 305 -11.07 5.44 -6.52
N LEU A 306 -11.13 4.39 -7.33
CA LEU A 306 -11.92 4.29 -8.55
C LEU A 306 -12.68 2.97 -8.52
N ILE A 307 -13.99 3.02 -8.67
CA ILE A 307 -14.88 1.88 -8.53
C ILE A 307 -15.59 1.60 -9.86
N PHE A 308 -15.68 0.34 -10.23
CA PHE A 308 -16.35 -0.16 -11.43
C PHE A 308 -17.53 -1.05 -11.08
N GLY A 309 -18.55 -1.02 -11.93
CA GLY A 309 -19.75 -1.85 -11.78
C GLY A 309 -20.95 -1.11 -11.20
N PHE A 310 -20.93 0.22 -11.18
CA PHE A 310 -22.13 1.01 -10.92
C PHE A 310 -23.18 0.79 -12.00
N ASP A 311 -24.45 1.09 -11.67
CA ASP A 311 -25.61 0.82 -12.52
C ASP A 311 -25.61 1.56 -13.87
N HIS A 312 -24.86 2.65 -14.00
CA HIS A 312 -24.68 3.41 -15.26
C HIS A 312 -23.31 3.22 -15.91
N ASP A 313 -22.52 2.23 -15.49
CA ASP A 313 -21.26 1.90 -16.12
C ASP A 313 -21.50 1.05 -17.38
N ASP A 314 -21.14 1.59 -18.54
CA ASP A 314 -21.00 0.85 -19.80
C ASP A 314 -19.58 0.29 -19.98
N GLU A 315 -19.36 -0.51 -21.02
CA GLU A 315 -18.05 -1.12 -21.30
C GLU A 315 -16.95 -0.07 -21.56
N GLY A 316 -17.29 1.14 -21.99
CA GLY A 316 -16.35 2.23 -22.22
C GLY A 316 -15.79 2.86 -20.94
N VAL A 317 -16.34 2.54 -19.75
CA VAL A 317 -15.89 3.10 -18.47
C VAL A 317 -14.41 2.81 -18.22
N PHE A 318 -13.94 1.65 -18.61
CA PHE A 318 -12.58 1.21 -18.37
C PHE A 318 -11.55 2.10 -19.08
N GLU A 319 -11.75 2.34 -20.36
CA GLU A 319 -10.86 3.19 -21.16
C GLU A 319 -10.94 4.67 -20.74
N ARG A 320 -12.16 5.18 -20.47
CA ARG A 320 -12.35 6.54 -19.97
C ARG A 320 -11.59 6.76 -18.66
N THR A 321 -11.60 5.78 -17.77
CA THR A 321 -10.90 5.85 -16.48
C THR A 321 -9.38 5.89 -16.65
N VAL A 322 -8.81 5.04 -17.51
CA VAL A 322 -7.35 5.07 -17.80
C VAL A 322 -6.95 6.41 -18.36
N ARG A 323 -7.68 6.93 -19.37
CA ARG A 323 -7.41 8.24 -19.96
C ARG A 323 -7.51 9.37 -18.95
N PHE A 324 -8.51 9.33 -18.07
CA PHE A 324 -8.66 10.30 -16.99
C PHE A 324 -7.44 10.30 -16.06
N CYS A 325 -7.00 9.13 -15.59
CA CYS A 325 -5.83 9.02 -14.73
C CYS A 325 -4.55 9.55 -15.41
N GLU A 326 -4.37 9.27 -16.71
CA GLU A 326 -3.23 9.78 -17.50
C GLU A 326 -3.29 11.30 -17.65
N LYS A 327 -4.47 11.86 -17.92
CA LYS A 327 -4.68 13.31 -18.08
C LYS A 327 -4.45 14.07 -16.79
N THR A 328 -5.01 13.58 -15.69
CA THR A 328 -4.99 14.24 -14.37
C THR A 328 -3.71 13.96 -13.57
N LYS A 329 -2.80 13.11 -14.08
CA LYS A 329 -1.52 12.81 -13.44
C LYS A 329 -1.64 12.21 -12.03
N ILE A 330 -2.74 11.50 -11.75
CA ILE A 330 -2.90 10.80 -10.47
C ILE A 330 -1.73 9.84 -10.25
N GLU A 331 -1.05 9.96 -9.11
CA GLU A 331 0.13 9.15 -8.83
C GLU A 331 -0.20 7.67 -8.62
N ALA A 332 -1.26 7.40 -7.87
CA ALA A 332 -1.62 6.04 -7.54
C ALA A 332 -3.13 5.79 -7.67
N PRO A 333 -3.63 5.51 -8.89
CA PRO A 333 -5.00 5.07 -9.07
C PRO A 333 -5.25 3.70 -8.44
N CYS A 334 -6.22 3.61 -7.53
CA CYS A 334 -6.60 2.38 -6.84
C CYS A 334 -7.95 1.93 -7.38
N SER A 335 -7.94 0.90 -8.21
CA SER A 335 -9.14 0.37 -8.86
C SER A 335 -9.80 -0.72 -8.04
N PHE A 336 -11.12 -0.67 -7.95
CA PHE A 336 -11.96 -1.65 -7.25
C PHE A 336 -13.19 -2.00 -8.07
N ILE A 337 -13.70 -3.22 -7.90
CA ILE A 337 -15.06 -3.56 -8.28
C ILE A 337 -15.98 -3.19 -7.12
N LEU A 338 -17.12 -2.62 -7.38
CA LEU A 338 -18.14 -2.28 -6.39
C LEU A 338 -18.54 -3.53 -5.61
N ILE A 339 -18.58 -3.42 -4.28
CA ILE A 339 -18.89 -4.55 -3.39
C ILE A 339 -20.17 -4.22 -2.62
N PRO A 340 -21.19 -5.07 -2.69
CA PRO A 340 -22.34 -4.98 -1.79
C PRO A 340 -21.95 -5.49 -0.40
N LEU A 341 -21.47 -4.59 0.45
CA LEU A 341 -21.08 -4.95 1.82
C LEU A 341 -22.33 -5.09 2.72
N PRO A 342 -22.45 -6.18 3.48
CA PRO A 342 -23.57 -6.37 4.39
C PRO A 342 -23.79 -5.17 5.31
N GLY A 343 -25.08 -4.85 5.55
CA GLY A 343 -25.49 -3.70 6.35
C GLY A 343 -25.44 -2.35 5.63
N THR A 344 -25.12 -2.30 4.33
CA THR A 344 -25.20 -1.08 3.53
C THR A 344 -26.47 -1.04 2.69
N PRO A 345 -27.03 0.16 2.42
CA PRO A 345 -28.19 0.29 1.52
C PRO A 345 -27.97 -0.32 0.13
N PHE A 346 -26.71 -0.29 -0.35
CA PHE A 346 -26.35 -0.93 -1.60
C PHE A 346 -26.49 -2.46 -1.52
N PHE A 347 -26.08 -3.08 -0.42
CA PHE A 347 -26.26 -4.52 -0.21
C PHE A 347 -27.75 -4.91 -0.21
N ASP A 348 -28.56 -4.19 0.56
CA ASP A 348 -29.98 -4.46 0.68
C ASP A 348 -30.69 -4.35 -0.68
N ARG A 349 -30.31 -3.35 -1.49
CA ARG A 349 -30.81 -3.19 -2.86
C ARG A 349 -30.40 -4.36 -3.75
N MET A 350 -29.13 -4.76 -3.74
CA MET A 350 -28.64 -5.88 -4.56
C MET A 350 -29.28 -7.21 -4.15
N GLU A 351 -29.53 -7.41 -2.86
CA GLU A 351 -30.24 -8.59 -2.36
C GLU A 351 -31.72 -8.59 -2.80
N THR A 352 -32.43 -7.48 -2.64
CA THR A 352 -33.83 -7.32 -3.05
C THR A 352 -33.99 -7.50 -4.56
N GLU A 353 -33.05 -7.00 -5.38
CA GLU A 353 -33.07 -7.15 -6.83
C GLU A 353 -32.60 -8.55 -7.29
N GLY A 354 -32.18 -9.44 -6.39
CA GLY A 354 -31.67 -10.78 -6.71
C GLY A 354 -30.38 -10.74 -7.51
N ARG A 355 -29.56 -9.71 -7.33
CA ARG A 355 -28.31 -9.48 -8.08
C ARG A 355 -27.06 -9.99 -7.35
N ILE A 356 -27.14 -10.41 -6.10
CA ILE A 356 -26.01 -11.02 -5.39
C ILE A 356 -25.78 -12.42 -5.96
N LEU A 357 -24.55 -12.72 -6.41
CA LEU A 357 -24.20 -14.00 -7.01
C LEU A 357 -23.95 -15.09 -5.97
N HIS A 358 -23.32 -14.72 -4.86
CA HIS A 358 -23.00 -15.62 -3.75
C HIS A 358 -22.62 -14.82 -2.50
N LYS A 359 -22.71 -15.48 -1.33
CA LYS A 359 -22.26 -14.93 -0.03
C LYS A 359 -20.96 -15.59 0.45
N ASP A 360 -20.08 -15.92 -0.48
CA ASP A 360 -18.71 -16.30 -0.16
C ASP A 360 -17.91 -15.04 0.20
N TRP A 361 -17.89 -14.71 1.49
CA TRP A 361 -17.30 -13.46 1.99
C TRP A 361 -15.82 -13.32 1.68
N SER A 362 -15.07 -14.41 1.48
CA SER A 362 -13.66 -14.37 1.11
C SER A 362 -13.41 -13.70 -0.25
N LYS A 363 -14.44 -13.65 -1.11
CA LYS A 363 -14.41 -13.04 -2.43
C LYS A 363 -14.81 -11.57 -2.46
N TYR A 364 -15.29 -11.02 -1.34
CA TYR A 364 -15.68 -9.61 -1.23
C TYR A 364 -14.47 -8.69 -1.11
N THR A 365 -13.53 -8.88 -2.03
CA THR A 365 -12.20 -8.23 -2.03
C THR A 365 -12.16 -6.89 -2.77
N GLY A 366 -13.19 -6.59 -3.57
CA GLY A 366 -13.16 -5.51 -4.56
C GLY A 366 -12.30 -5.80 -5.80
N ALA A 367 -11.85 -7.06 -5.96
CA ALA A 367 -11.14 -7.54 -7.15
C ALA A 367 -11.91 -8.62 -7.90
N GLU A 368 -12.97 -9.15 -7.29
CA GLU A 368 -13.84 -10.17 -7.87
C GLU A 368 -15.26 -9.65 -7.99
N VAL A 369 -15.94 -10.03 -9.06
CA VAL A 369 -17.35 -9.71 -9.28
C VAL A 369 -18.19 -10.64 -8.40
N VAL A 370 -18.94 -10.07 -7.47
CA VAL A 370 -19.81 -10.80 -6.53
C VAL A 370 -21.29 -10.46 -6.70
N PHE A 371 -21.62 -9.63 -7.68
CA PHE A 371 -22.99 -9.25 -8.01
C PHE A 371 -23.15 -9.03 -9.53
N ARG A 372 -24.38 -9.03 -10.03
CA ARG A 372 -24.68 -8.76 -11.43
C ARG A 372 -24.70 -7.26 -11.71
N PRO A 373 -23.79 -6.74 -12.56
CA PRO A 373 -23.87 -5.36 -13.03
C PRO A 373 -25.10 -5.17 -13.95
N LYS A 374 -25.51 -3.92 -14.16
CA LYS A 374 -26.78 -3.63 -14.88
C LYS A 374 -26.60 -3.53 -16.40
N LEU A 375 -25.50 -2.93 -16.87
CA LEU A 375 -25.30 -2.60 -18.29
C LEU A 375 -24.17 -3.41 -18.95
N MET A 376 -23.61 -4.40 -18.28
CA MET A 376 -22.61 -5.29 -18.84
C MET A 376 -22.70 -6.69 -18.20
N ALA A 377 -22.11 -7.69 -18.84
CA ALA A 377 -21.99 -9.02 -18.25
C ALA A 377 -20.95 -9.03 -17.09
N GLU A 378 -21.12 -9.98 -16.18
CA GLU A 378 -20.20 -10.20 -15.04
C GLU A 378 -18.75 -10.40 -15.52
N GLU A 379 -18.59 -11.19 -16.59
CA GLU A 379 -17.29 -11.45 -17.20
C GLU A 379 -16.68 -10.20 -17.85
N THR A 380 -17.50 -9.35 -18.47
CA THR A 380 -17.07 -8.06 -19.04
C THR A 380 -16.55 -7.14 -17.94
N LEU A 381 -17.25 -7.04 -16.80
CA LEU A 381 -16.81 -6.26 -15.65
C LEU A 381 -15.48 -6.79 -15.11
N GLN A 382 -15.35 -8.11 -14.94
CA GLN A 382 -14.12 -8.72 -14.42
C GLN A 382 -12.93 -8.52 -15.37
N ASN A 383 -13.14 -8.74 -16.66
CA ASN A 383 -12.08 -8.61 -17.66
C ASN A 383 -11.67 -7.14 -17.85
N GLY A 384 -12.63 -6.22 -17.87
CA GLY A 384 -12.41 -4.79 -17.94
C GLY A 384 -11.63 -4.27 -16.74
N PHE A 385 -12.01 -4.67 -15.52
CA PHE A 385 -11.26 -4.37 -14.30
C PHE A 385 -9.81 -4.87 -14.36
N ASN A 386 -9.61 -6.12 -14.77
CA ASN A 386 -8.29 -6.72 -14.92
C ASN A 386 -7.44 -5.98 -15.96
N TRP A 387 -8.07 -5.52 -17.05
CA TRP A 387 -7.42 -4.71 -18.09
C TRP A 387 -7.01 -3.35 -17.53
N VAL A 388 -7.89 -2.63 -16.83
CA VAL A 388 -7.59 -1.34 -16.19
C VAL A 388 -6.41 -1.46 -15.24
N CYS A 389 -6.40 -2.47 -14.37
CA CYS A 389 -5.30 -2.68 -13.42
C CYS A 389 -3.95 -2.87 -14.13
N ARG A 390 -3.92 -3.55 -15.28
CA ARG A 390 -2.72 -3.75 -16.08
C ARG A 390 -2.31 -2.51 -16.86
N GLU A 391 -3.30 -1.81 -17.46
CA GLU A 391 -3.04 -0.67 -18.34
C GLU A 391 -2.61 0.57 -17.54
N ILE A 392 -3.29 0.91 -16.44
CA ILE A 392 -2.89 2.02 -15.55
C ILE A 392 -1.44 1.86 -15.08
N TYR A 393 -0.99 0.63 -14.82
CA TYR A 393 0.37 0.35 -14.39
C TYR A 393 1.26 -0.20 -15.52
N SER A 394 0.90 0.02 -16.79
CA SER A 394 1.82 -0.12 -17.92
C SER A 394 2.93 0.94 -17.83
N TYR A 395 4.13 0.67 -18.35
CA TYR A 395 5.20 1.66 -18.38
C TYR A 395 4.78 2.94 -19.10
N ARG A 396 4.06 2.79 -20.21
CA ARG A 396 3.52 3.92 -20.99
C ARG A 396 2.64 4.82 -20.12
N SER A 397 1.68 4.24 -19.38
CA SER A 397 0.78 5.02 -18.53
C SER A 397 1.51 5.62 -17.33
N ILE A 398 2.44 4.89 -16.71
CA ILE A 398 3.29 5.40 -15.61
C ILE A 398 4.07 6.62 -16.09
N ILE A 399 4.76 6.53 -17.24
CA ILE A 399 5.54 7.64 -17.80
C ILE A 399 4.64 8.83 -18.05
N LYS A 400 3.51 8.66 -18.75
CA LYS A 400 2.55 9.75 -19.02
C LYS A 400 2.08 10.47 -17.76
N ARG A 401 1.91 9.75 -16.65
CA ARG A 401 1.46 10.32 -15.38
C ARG A 401 2.57 11.02 -14.60
N LEU A 402 3.82 10.57 -14.74
CA LEU A 402 4.95 11.06 -13.94
C LEU A 402 5.82 12.09 -14.67
N VAL A 403 5.75 12.20 -16.01
CA VAL A 403 6.48 13.20 -16.79
C VAL A 403 5.85 14.60 -16.60
N HIS A 404 6.07 15.16 -15.42
CA HIS A 404 5.83 16.58 -15.15
C HIS A 404 6.86 17.03 -14.10
N PRO A 405 7.37 18.27 -14.12
CA PRO A 405 8.29 18.76 -13.10
C PRO A 405 7.55 18.86 -11.76
N GLN A 406 7.49 17.73 -11.04
CA GLN A 406 6.81 17.64 -9.76
C GLN A 406 7.81 17.28 -8.67
N GLN A 407 7.59 17.83 -7.49
CA GLN A 407 8.34 17.43 -6.30
C GLN A 407 8.20 15.91 -6.05
N ARG A 408 9.25 15.26 -5.53
CA ARG A 408 9.25 13.84 -5.13
C ARG A 408 9.12 12.83 -6.27
N PHE A 409 9.68 13.10 -7.43
CA PHE A 409 9.65 12.20 -8.60
C PHE A 409 10.02 10.75 -8.27
N PHE A 410 11.09 10.54 -7.50
CA PHE A 410 11.55 9.18 -7.15
C PHE A 410 10.56 8.41 -6.29
N THR A 411 9.92 9.07 -5.33
CA THR A 411 8.88 8.47 -4.50
C THR A 411 7.69 8.03 -5.35
N ARG A 412 7.26 8.88 -6.27
CA ARG A 412 6.16 8.60 -7.21
C ARG A 412 6.49 7.43 -8.14
N MET A 413 7.70 7.39 -8.66
CA MET A 413 8.18 6.29 -9.51
C MET A 413 8.22 4.97 -8.72
N ALA A 414 8.83 4.95 -7.54
CA ALA A 414 8.90 3.76 -6.69
C ALA A 414 7.51 3.23 -6.32
N THR A 415 6.56 4.11 -6.02
CA THR A 415 5.16 3.78 -5.77
C THR A 415 4.56 3.07 -7.00
N ASN A 416 4.68 3.68 -8.18
CA ASN A 416 4.11 3.11 -9.40
C ASN A 416 4.72 1.76 -9.80
N LEU A 417 6.03 1.59 -9.66
CA LEU A 417 6.70 0.31 -9.94
C LEU A 417 6.25 -0.79 -8.97
N THR A 418 5.93 -0.43 -7.73
CA THR A 418 5.36 -1.38 -6.78
C THR A 418 3.97 -1.82 -7.18
N PHE A 419 3.11 -0.86 -7.55
CA PHE A 419 1.76 -1.19 -8.05
C PHE A 419 1.81 -2.04 -9.30
N ARG A 420 2.71 -1.74 -10.23
CA ARG A 420 2.93 -2.56 -11.40
C ARG A 420 3.28 -4.01 -11.03
N LYS A 421 4.15 -4.21 -10.04
CA LYS A 421 4.49 -5.55 -9.54
C LYS A 421 3.25 -6.27 -8.99
N VAL A 422 2.38 -5.55 -8.28
CA VAL A 422 1.13 -6.09 -7.72
C VAL A 422 0.08 -6.34 -8.81
N ALA A 423 -0.13 -5.39 -9.72
CA ALA A 423 -1.12 -5.49 -10.81
C ALA A 423 -0.82 -6.63 -11.81
N ARG A 424 0.42 -7.04 -11.95
CA ARG A 424 0.85 -8.18 -12.80
C ARG A 424 0.77 -9.54 -12.10
N ARG A 425 0.74 -9.58 -10.77
CA ARG A 425 0.42 -10.78 -10.01
C ARG A 425 -1.10 -10.92 -10.06
N LYS A 426 -1.65 -12.06 -10.45
CA LYS A 426 -3.09 -12.31 -10.65
C LYS A 426 -4.05 -11.47 -9.77
N PRO A 427 -5.22 -11.05 -10.24
CA PRO A 427 -6.06 -9.97 -9.71
C PRO A 427 -6.68 -10.18 -8.31
N LYS A 428 -6.23 -11.13 -7.52
CA LYS A 428 -6.83 -11.52 -6.23
C LYS A 428 -6.52 -10.64 -5.01
N ALA A 429 -5.99 -9.40 -5.15
CA ALA A 429 -5.46 -8.68 -3.99
C ALA A 429 -5.73 -7.17 -3.97
N SER A 430 -6.99 -6.72 -4.00
CA SER A 430 -7.26 -5.29 -4.22
C SER A 430 -7.50 -4.42 -2.98
N LEU A 431 -8.15 -4.90 -1.92
CA LEU A 431 -8.44 -4.07 -0.74
C LEU A 431 -7.21 -3.79 0.14
N SER A 432 -6.27 -4.74 0.19
CA SER A 432 -4.98 -4.52 0.85
C SER A 432 -4.05 -3.58 0.06
N MET A 433 -4.43 -3.19 -1.14
CA MET A 433 -3.59 -2.45 -2.08
C MET A 433 -3.50 -0.96 -1.73
N ALA A 434 -4.60 -0.32 -1.35
CA ALA A 434 -4.59 1.08 -0.91
C ALA A 434 -3.73 1.28 0.34
N ALA A 435 -3.83 0.36 1.31
CA ALA A 435 -2.97 0.35 2.49
C ALA A 435 -1.48 0.12 2.14
N ARG A 436 -1.19 -0.74 1.15
CA ARG A 436 0.17 -1.01 0.67
C ARG A 436 0.85 0.19 0.02
N ILE A 437 0.08 1.16 -0.46
CA ILE A 437 0.58 2.30 -1.24
C ILE A 437 1.11 3.41 -0.36
N ILE A 438 0.33 3.79 0.63
CA ILE A 438 0.72 4.78 1.63
C ILE A 438 2.09 4.38 2.19
N ASN A 439 2.34 3.10 2.26
CA ASN A 439 3.49 2.48 2.84
C ASN A 439 4.82 2.64 2.07
N LYS A 440 4.81 2.64 0.74
CA LYS A 440 6.08 2.77 -0.01
C LYS A 440 6.57 4.20 -0.19
N LEU A 441 5.72 5.17 0.12
CA LEU A 441 6.06 6.58 0.05
C LEU A 441 7.16 6.98 1.04
N ASN A 442 7.35 6.20 2.11
CA ASN A 442 8.26 6.53 3.20
C ASN A 442 9.66 5.94 3.14
N THR A 443 9.85 4.81 2.47
CA THR A 443 11.18 4.17 2.39
C THR A 443 12.14 4.90 1.46
N SER A 444 11.69 5.93 0.75
CA SER A 444 12.51 6.70 -0.20
C SER A 444 13.10 7.99 0.38
N PHE A 445 13.03 8.22 1.70
CA PHE A 445 13.68 9.37 2.33
C PHE A 445 14.99 8.98 2.99
N PRO A 446 16.11 9.65 2.66
CA PRO A 446 17.36 9.46 3.39
C PRO A 446 17.21 10.10 4.77
N ILE A 447 17.17 9.30 5.80
CA ILE A 447 17.52 9.71 7.15
C ILE A 447 19.02 9.95 7.16
N ARG A 448 19.40 11.12 7.69
CA ARG A 448 20.75 11.56 8.03
C ARG A 448 21.79 10.44 8.09
N GLU A 449 22.87 10.73 7.39
CA GLU A 449 24.24 10.21 7.54
C GLU A 449 24.45 9.19 8.66
N ARG A 450 24.57 7.93 8.29
CA ARG A 450 25.40 7.01 9.05
C ARG A 450 26.81 7.10 8.49
N GLN A 451 27.68 7.66 9.32
CA GLN A 451 29.11 7.70 9.10
C GLN A 451 29.65 6.32 8.75
N THR A 452 30.23 6.28 7.59
CA THR A 452 31.37 5.51 7.11
C THR A 452 32.00 4.48 8.04
N LEU A 453 32.00 3.26 7.57
CA LEU A 453 33.15 2.37 7.68
C LEU A 453 33.45 1.87 6.27
N ILE A 454 34.39 2.57 5.64
CA ILE A 454 35.03 2.16 4.39
C ILE A 454 36.26 1.37 4.78
N PRO A 455 36.43 0.11 4.39
CA PRO A 455 37.75 -0.47 4.29
C PRO A 455 38.36 0.04 2.99
N THR A 456 39.46 0.69 3.15
CA THR A 456 40.35 1.31 2.19
C THR A 456 40.73 0.34 1.06
N LEU A 457 40.29 0.64 -0.15
CA LEU A 457 40.89 0.09 -1.37
C LEU A 457 42.20 0.85 -1.66
N HIS A 458 43.34 0.26 -1.33
CA HIS A 458 44.63 0.75 -1.73
C HIS A 458 45.09 0.10 -3.04
N HIS A 459 45.52 0.98 -3.96
CA HIS A 459 46.33 0.76 -5.16
C HIS A 459 45.65 0.20 -6.43
N LEU A 460 45.18 1.14 -7.24
CA LEU A 460 45.10 0.98 -8.69
C LEU A 460 46.23 1.84 -9.32
N THR A 461 47.33 1.20 -9.70
CA THR A 461 48.32 1.83 -10.56
C THR A 461 48.13 1.38 -11.99
N LEU A 462 47.87 2.33 -12.88
CA LEU A 462 47.79 2.12 -14.33
C LEU A 462 49.19 2.09 -14.94
N GLU A 463 49.67 0.92 -15.33
CA GLU A 463 50.83 0.81 -16.26
C GLU A 463 50.34 0.42 -17.65
N LYS A 464 51.01 0.94 -18.63
CA LYS A 464 50.74 0.81 -20.06
C LYS A 464 50.60 -0.66 -20.49
N GLY A 465 49.47 -0.99 -21.14
CA GLY A 465 49.23 -2.25 -21.85
C GLY A 465 48.69 -3.38 -20.97
N GLN A 466 47.51 -3.85 -21.27
CA GLN A 466 46.82 -5.04 -20.76
C GLN A 466 46.99 -5.35 -19.27
N ARG A 467 46.01 -4.99 -18.46
CA ARG A 467 45.92 -5.54 -17.09
C ARG A 467 44.56 -6.16 -16.85
N ALA A 468 44.60 -7.41 -16.40
CA ALA A 468 43.45 -8.07 -15.78
C ALA A 468 43.38 -7.60 -14.32
N VAL A 469 42.28 -7.01 -13.90
CA VAL A 469 41.97 -6.78 -12.49
C VAL A 469 41.41 -8.09 -11.94
N ARG A 470 42.22 -8.79 -11.13
CA ARG A 470 41.76 -10.02 -10.45
C ARG A 470 41.14 -9.67 -9.11
N GLY A 471 39.90 -10.14 -8.91
CA GLY A 471 39.32 -10.38 -7.61
C GLY A 471 38.56 -9.20 -7.01
N ILE A 472 37.26 -9.16 -7.22
CA ILE A 472 36.33 -8.39 -6.39
C ILE A 472 35.72 -9.29 -5.32
N THR A 473 35.49 -10.59 -5.61
CA THR A 473 35.22 -11.66 -4.63
C THR A 473 35.82 -12.97 -5.13
N GLU A 474 35.87 -14.01 -4.30
CA GLU A 474 36.24 -15.37 -4.74
C GLU A 474 35.32 -15.93 -5.84
N ALA A 475 34.15 -15.29 -6.06
CA ALA A 475 33.09 -15.76 -6.95
C ALA A 475 33.01 -15.01 -8.29
N LEU A 476 33.52 -13.80 -8.42
CA LEU A 476 33.42 -12.98 -9.64
C LEU A 476 34.78 -12.44 -10.10
N ASN A 477 35.13 -12.75 -11.34
CA ASN A 477 36.27 -12.17 -12.03
C ASN A 477 35.82 -11.05 -12.97
N VAL A 478 36.48 -9.92 -12.92
CA VAL A 478 36.24 -8.76 -13.78
C VAL A 478 37.43 -8.50 -14.65
N HIS A 479 37.28 -8.60 -15.96
CA HIS A 479 38.33 -8.32 -16.94
C HIS A 479 38.03 -7.00 -17.64
N ILE A 480 38.90 -6.01 -17.49
CA ILE A 480 38.75 -4.70 -18.11
C ILE A 480 39.79 -4.54 -19.21
N THR A 481 39.32 -4.23 -20.43
CA THR A 481 40.21 -3.97 -21.59
C THR A 481 39.78 -2.65 -22.22
N ARG A 482 40.73 -1.75 -22.47
CA ARG A 482 40.50 -0.49 -23.15
C ARG A 482 40.93 -0.59 -24.62
N ASN A 483 40.01 -0.20 -25.51
CA ASN A 483 40.34 0.00 -26.92
C ASN A 483 40.52 1.50 -27.19
N GLU A 484 41.75 1.94 -27.32
CA GLU A 484 42.08 3.37 -27.51
C GLU A 484 41.59 3.91 -28.85
N ARG A 485 41.59 3.08 -29.92
CA ARG A 485 41.14 3.48 -31.26
C ARG A 485 39.62 3.74 -31.32
N LEU A 486 38.83 2.95 -30.57
CA LEU A 486 37.38 3.07 -30.50
C LEU A 486 36.92 3.92 -29.32
N LYS A 487 37.86 4.38 -28.46
CA LYS A 487 37.53 5.03 -27.18
C LYS A 487 36.48 4.24 -26.40
N THR A 488 36.72 2.93 -26.24
CA THR A 488 35.75 2.02 -25.63
C THR A 488 36.43 1.18 -24.53
N LEU A 489 35.78 1.12 -23.37
CA LEU A 489 36.15 0.28 -22.27
C LEU A 489 35.27 -0.98 -22.33
N PHE A 490 35.89 -2.15 -22.44
CA PHE A 490 35.22 -3.45 -22.40
C PHE A 490 35.40 -4.05 -21.00
N VAL A 491 34.28 -4.40 -20.37
CA VAL A 491 34.26 -5.03 -19.05
C VAL A 491 33.59 -6.39 -19.21
N ARG A 492 34.36 -7.46 -19.14
CA ARG A 492 33.86 -8.84 -19.17
C ARG A 492 33.76 -9.38 -17.76
N LEU A 493 32.62 -10.00 -17.45
CA LEU A 493 32.32 -10.61 -16.16
C LEU A 493 32.34 -12.13 -16.31
N GLU A 494 33.02 -12.82 -15.39
CA GLU A 494 33.08 -14.29 -15.38
C GLU A 494 32.89 -14.82 -13.95
N GLY A 495 32.07 -15.88 -13.77
CA GLY A 495 31.81 -16.50 -12.48
C GLY A 495 30.39 -16.30 -11.97
N SER A 496 30.23 -16.04 -10.67
CA SER A 496 28.92 -15.89 -10.02
C SER A 496 28.69 -14.44 -9.60
N LEU A 497 27.56 -13.86 -10.00
CA LEU A 497 27.14 -12.52 -9.64
C LEU A 497 26.06 -12.59 -8.55
N ASP A 498 26.50 -12.69 -7.29
CA ASP A 498 25.66 -12.58 -6.12
C ASP A 498 25.46 -11.10 -5.70
N LEU A 499 24.76 -10.86 -4.58
CA LEU A 499 24.48 -9.49 -4.13
C LEU A 499 25.74 -8.71 -3.79
N LYS A 500 26.71 -9.35 -3.10
CA LYS A 500 27.96 -8.72 -2.69
C LYS A 500 28.85 -8.37 -3.88
N ALA A 501 28.98 -9.31 -4.83
CA ALA A 501 29.71 -9.10 -6.06
C ALA A 501 29.11 -7.98 -6.93
N ALA A 502 27.76 -7.86 -6.93
CA ALA A 502 27.07 -6.79 -7.64
C ALA A 502 27.30 -5.41 -7.01
N GLU A 503 27.30 -5.31 -5.67
CA GLU A 503 27.62 -4.07 -4.95
C GLU A 503 29.05 -3.60 -5.24
N GLU A 504 30.01 -4.50 -5.15
CA GLU A 504 31.43 -4.21 -5.42
C GLU A 504 31.65 -3.82 -6.88
N PHE A 505 30.98 -4.50 -7.81
CA PHE A 505 31.05 -4.19 -9.24
C PHE A 505 30.50 -2.81 -9.58
N ILE A 506 29.33 -2.42 -9.02
CA ILE A 506 28.73 -1.11 -9.24
C ILE A 506 29.62 0.00 -8.70
N ASN A 507 30.22 -0.20 -7.53
CA ASN A 507 31.15 0.77 -6.96
C ASN A 507 32.41 0.91 -7.83
N GLY A 508 32.96 -0.19 -8.33
CA GLY A 508 34.09 -0.18 -9.25
C GLY A 508 33.79 0.50 -10.60
N ILE A 509 32.57 0.31 -11.16
CA ILE A 509 32.15 1.04 -12.35
C ILE A 509 32.08 2.54 -12.08
N LYS A 510 31.54 2.96 -10.93
CA LYS A 510 31.45 4.38 -10.56
C LYS A 510 32.84 5.03 -10.58
N GLU A 511 33.82 4.42 -9.93
CA GLU A 511 35.17 4.92 -9.92
C GLU A 511 35.77 4.95 -11.34
N ALA A 512 35.55 3.92 -12.14
CA ALA A 512 36.06 3.86 -13.52
C ALA A 512 35.45 4.91 -14.42
N THR A 513 34.17 5.28 -14.23
CA THR A 513 33.44 6.22 -15.11
C THR A 513 33.67 7.69 -14.76
N GLU A 514 34.07 8.02 -13.54
CA GLU A 514 34.52 9.37 -13.16
C GLU A 514 35.80 9.79 -13.91
N TRP A 515 36.60 8.82 -14.35
CA TRP A 515 37.90 9.06 -15.00
C TRP A 515 37.90 8.85 -16.53
N VAL A 516 36.84 8.26 -17.10
CA VAL A 516 36.84 7.84 -18.51
C VAL A 516 35.61 8.39 -19.24
N GLN A 517 35.84 9.26 -20.22
CA GLN A 517 34.80 9.75 -21.15
C GLN A 517 34.49 8.75 -22.28
N ASP A 518 35.02 7.54 -22.22
CA ASP A 518 34.90 6.51 -23.25
C ASP A 518 33.54 5.79 -23.22
N LYS A 519 33.22 5.08 -24.29
CA LYS A 519 32.09 4.16 -24.33
C LYS A 519 32.37 2.97 -23.41
N LEU A 520 31.33 2.48 -22.72
CA LEU A 520 31.43 1.34 -21.82
C LEU A 520 30.62 0.16 -22.38
N VAL A 521 31.25 -0.98 -22.57
CA VAL A 521 30.59 -2.23 -22.98
C VAL A 521 30.77 -3.25 -21.87
N ILE A 522 29.64 -3.73 -21.29
CA ILE A 522 29.66 -4.76 -20.25
C ILE A 522 29.21 -6.09 -20.87
N ASP A 523 30.12 -7.09 -20.84
CA ASP A 523 29.91 -8.42 -21.42
C ASP A 523 29.67 -9.45 -20.30
N PHE A 524 28.51 -10.04 -20.30
CA PHE A 524 28.07 -11.03 -19.31
C PHE A 524 28.29 -12.48 -19.77
N LYS A 525 28.95 -12.71 -20.90
CA LYS A 525 29.10 -14.05 -21.48
C LYS A 525 29.73 -15.09 -20.54
N GLY A 526 30.56 -14.68 -19.62
CA GLY A 526 31.26 -15.55 -18.67
C GLY A 526 30.51 -15.79 -17.34
N ILE A 527 29.34 -15.21 -17.13
CA ILE A 527 28.58 -15.38 -15.90
C ILE A 527 27.85 -16.71 -15.88
N GLN A 528 28.12 -17.53 -14.88
CA GLN A 528 27.52 -18.85 -14.69
C GLN A 528 26.28 -18.83 -13.79
N PHE A 529 26.21 -17.86 -12.87
CA PHE A 529 25.11 -17.71 -11.94
C PHE A 529 24.78 -16.24 -11.70
N PHE A 530 23.47 -15.93 -11.71
CA PHE A 530 22.92 -14.62 -11.36
C PHE A 530 22.01 -14.71 -10.15
N SER A 531 22.30 -13.97 -9.11
CA SER A 531 21.34 -13.74 -8.03
C SER A 531 20.26 -12.73 -8.46
N ARG A 532 18.98 -13.03 -8.21
CA ARG A 532 17.89 -12.07 -8.45
C ARG A 532 18.09 -10.74 -7.72
N LYS A 533 18.75 -10.77 -6.56
CA LYS A 533 19.08 -9.58 -5.79
C LYS A 533 20.19 -8.78 -6.44
N ALA A 534 21.19 -9.43 -7.03
CA ALA A 534 22.27 -8.79 -7.78
C ALA A 534 21.72 -8.03 -8.99
N ILE A 535 20.82 -8.64 -9.75
CA ILE A 535 20.15 -8.01 -10.89
C ILE A 535 19.32 -6.80 -10.42
N HIS A 536 18.58 -6.94 -9.33
CA HIS A 536 17.80 -5.85 -8.77
C HIS A 536 18.69 -4.67 -8.36
N LEU A 537 19.80 -4.95 -7.69
CA LEU A 537 20.76 -3.96 -7.27
C LEU A 537 21.39 -3.25 -8.48
N MET A 538 21.84 -4.00 -9.49
CA MET A 538 22.50 -3.43 -10.65
C MET A 538 21.57 -2.56 -11.52
N PHE A 539 20.40 -3.08 -11.84
CA PHE A 539 19.55 -2.48 -12.88
C PHE A 539 18.36 -1.69 -12.32
N VAL A 540 18.01 -1.86 -11.05
CA VAL A 540 16.89 -1.16 -10.42
C VAL A 540 17.37 -0.14 -9.39
N GLU A 541 18.21 -0.55 -8.45
CA GLU A 541 18.65 0.35 -7.37
C GLU A 541 19.72 1.35 -7.85
N ASN A 542 20.57 0.96 -8.80
CA ASN A 542 21.59 1.81 -9.38
C ASN A 542 21.25 2.32 -10.79
N GLN A 543 20.00 2.28 -11.15
CA GLN A 543 19.50 2.76 -12.45
C GLN A 543 19.98 4.17 -12.79
N ASN A 544 20.04 5.08 -11.82
CA ASN A 544 20.51 6.45 -12.04
C ASN A 544 21.97 6.52 -12.46
N LYS A 545 22.83 5.68 -11.86
CA LYS A 545 24.26 5.62 -12.19
C LYS A 545 24.47 5.07 -13.60
N LEU A 546 23.67 4.09 -14.01
CA LEU A 546 23.69 3.55 -15.37
C LEU A 546 23.07 4.54 -16.36
N TRP A 547 22.08 5.35 -15.94
CA TRP A 547 21.46 6.38 -16.74
C TRP A 547 22.38 7.58 -17.00
N GLU A 548 23.27 7.93 -16.10
CA GLU A 548 24.32 8.93 -16.33
C GLU A 548 25.27 8.51 -17.45
N LEU A 549 25.35 7.20 -17.73
CA LEU A 549 26.12 6.60 -18.82
C LEU A 549 25.32 6.41 -20.12
N ARG A 550 24.08 6.91 -20.20
CA ARG A 550 23.25 6.79 -21.40
C ARG A 550 24.00 7.30 -22.64
N GLY A 551 23.82 6.60 -23.76
CA GLY A 551 24.54 6.88 -25.01
C GLY A 551 26.03 6.47 -24.99
N ARG A 552 26.55 5.95 -23.86
CA ARG A 552 27.90 5.42 -23.73
C ARG A 552 27.96 3.98 -23.22
N LEU A 553 26.86 3.47 -22.61
CA LEU A 553 26.78 2.13 -22.07
C LEU A 553 26.11 1.17 -23.05
N ARG A 554 26.77 0.03 -23.33
CA ARG A 554 26.18 -1.14 -23.99
C ARG A 554 26.33 -2.37 -23.11
N ILE A 555 25.27 -3.17 -23.02
CA ILE A 555 25.27 -4.45 -22.29
C ILE A 555 25.10 -5.56 -23.33
N VAL A 556 26.02 -6.52 -23.35
CA VAL A 556 26.04 -7.59 -24.34
C VAL A 556 26.03 -8.99 -23.67
N ASN A 557 25.52 -9.98 -24.41
CA ASN A 557 25.49 -11.41 -24.00
C ASN A 557 24.73 -11.72 -22.70
N LEU A 558 23.81 -10.86 -22.27
CA LEU A 558 22.98 -11.11 -21.11
C LEU A 558 21.84 -12.12 -21.41
N SER A 559 21.34 -12.09 -22.64
CA SER A 559 20.17 -12.88 -23.09
C SER A 559 20.41 -14.39 -23.16
N ASN A 560 21.65 -14.81 -23.40
CA ASN A 560 21.96 -16.22 -23.70
C ASN A 560 22.12 -17.11 -22.47
N GLN A 561 22.07 -16.54 -21.26
CA GLN A 561 22.46 -17.26 -20.05
C GLN A 561 21.36 -17.44 -18.99
N ILE A 562 20.21 -16.81 -19.15
CA ILE A 562 19.12 -16.89 -18.16
C ILE A 562 17.77 -17.08 -18.83
N PRO A 563 17.28 -18.31 -19.01
CA PRO A 563 15.92 -18.57 -19.49
C PRO A 563 14.89 -17.95 -18.53
N GLY A 564 14.02 -17.06 -19.04
CA GLY A 564 12.93 -16.43 -18.28
C GLY A 564 13.23 -15.04 -17.71
N ILE A 565 14.47 -14.55 -17.72
CA ILE A 565 14.79 -13.13 -17.43
C ILE A 565 14.77 -12.30 -18.72
N THR A 566 14.99 -12.96 -19.85
CA THR A 566 15.09 -12.38 -21.18
C THR A 566 13.95 -11.45 -21.56
N ASP A 567 12.69 -11.81 -21.26
CA ASP A 567 11.55 -10.99 -21.68
C ASP A 567 11.44 -9.63 -20.95
N SER A 568 11.87 -9.57 -19.70
CA SER A 568 11.81 -8.33 -18.92
C SER A 568 13.03 -7.46 -19.14
N LEU A 569 14.21 -8.06 -19.30
CA LEU A 569 15.47 -7.34 -19.48
C LEU A 569 15.71 -6.98 -20.94
N ASN A 570 15.31 -7.82 -21.90
CA ASN A 570 15.36 -7.50 -23.32
C ASN A 570 14.40 -6.37 -23.69
N ARG A 571 13.23 -6.27 -23.05
CA ARG A 571 12.37 -5.10 -23.21
C ARG A 571 13.01 -3.83 -22.64
N TYR A 572 13.68 -3.94 -21.50
CA TYR A 572 14.38 -2.83 -20.88
C TYR A 572 15.59 -2.39 -21.70
N ILE A 573 16.35 -3.34 -22.27
CA ILE A 573 17.50 -3.07 -23.15
C ILE A 573 17.01 -2.53 -24.52
N ALA A 574 15.95 -3.09 -25.10
CA ALA A 574 15.35 -2.62 -26.35
C ALA A 574 14.71 -1.22 -26.17
N GLU A 575 14.16 -0.89 -24.98
CA GLU A 575 13.69 0.46 -24.67
C GLU A 575 14.85 1.45 -24.53
N MET A 576 16.03 1.01 -24.12
CA MET A 576 17.26 1.84 -24.12
C MET A 576 17.85 2.01 -25.53
N GLU A 577 17.78 0.99 -26.39
CA GLU A 577 18.17 1.05 -27.80
C GLU A 577 17.17 1.87 -28.64
N PHE A 578 15.88 1.83 -28.34
CA PHE A 578 14.82 2.57 -29.03
C PHE A 578 14.93 4.10 -28.85
N LEU A 579 15.61 4.56 -27.81
CA LEU A 579 15.89 5.99 -27.62
C LEU A 579 17.10 6.47 -28.42
N ASP A 580 17.97 5.56 -28.89
CA ASP A 580 19.08 5.87 -29.81
C ASP A 580 18.62 5.92 -31.27
N ASP A 581 17.56 5.20 -31.67
CA ASP A 581 16.98 5.20 -33.01
C ASP A 581 16.20 6.48 -33.39
N LEU A 582 16.00 7.39 -32.44
CA LEU A 582 15.45 8.73 -32.71
C LEU A 582 16.47 9.73 -33.25
N ASN A 583 17.70 9.31 -33.52
CA ASN A 583 18.74 10.13 -34.12
C ASN A 583 19.17 9.53 -35.51
N PRO A 584 18.71 10.03 -36.64
CA PRO A 584 18.85 9.38 -37.97
C PRO A 584 20.23 9.54 -38.64
N THR A 585 21.33 9.64 -37.87
CA THR A 585 22.67 9.85 -38.45
C THR A 585 23.77 8.87 -38.01
N ALA A 586 23.42 7.59 -37.82
CA ALA A 586 24.48 6.59 -37.59
C ALA A 586 24.14 5.22 -38.21
N GLN A 587 23.86 5.21 -39.53
CA GLN A 587 24.09 4.03 -40.36
C GLN A 587 25.31 4.33 -41.22
N THR A 588 26.40 3.63 -40.94
CA THR A 588 27.36 3.01 -41.90
C THR A 588 28.67 2.68 -41.19
N THR A 589 29.00 1.40 -41.28
CA THR A 589 30.17 0.55 -41.13
C THR A 589 30.29 -0.21 -39.87
#